data_4f0c47ff8b89a3f99a415baff27c75a9
#
_entry.id   4f0c47ff8b89a3f99a415baff27c75a9
#
_cell.length_a   1.000
_cell.length_b   1.000
_cell.length_c   1.000
_cell.angle_alpha   90.00
_cell.angle_beta   90.00
_cell.angle_gamma   90.00
#
_symmetry.space_group_name_H-M   'P 1'
#
loop_
_entity.id
_entity.type
_entity.pdbx_description
1 polymer ?
#
loop_
_entity_poly.entity_id
_entity_poly.type
_entity_poly.pdbx_seq_one_letter_code
_entity_poly.pdbx_strand_id
1 'polypeptide(L)'
;MRYFLLLYPALLGGCSLISAGAGAVAGGGAAAATGNPAIGYVVGLGVRAGTDEVVKYYVRVRKTGEQDAIAEVAGEAPVGATKPWEIRHTIPIGNTSGTLSVVAEIPNKLARCREVMFLTKDDKSPFLTQVCHDSDRWHWAAAEPAVNRWGNLQ
;
A
#
# COMPACT_ATOMS: atom_id res chain seq x y z
N MET A 1 21.23 -29.24 18.98
CA MET A 1 20.49 -28.15 19.57
C MET A 1 21.14 -26.76 19.40
N ARG A 2 22.17 -26.59 18.56
CA ARG A 2 22.91 -25.34 18.34
C ARG A 2 22.54 -24.61 17.02
N TYR A 3 21.72 -25.20 16.17
CA TYR A 3 21.34 -24.61 14.88
C TYR A 3 20.03 -23.83 14.89
N PHE A 4 19.29 -23.87 16.00
CA PHE A 4 17.99 -23.18 16.11
C PHE A 4 18.11 -21.69 16.43
N LEU A 5 19.27 -21.23 16.90
CA LEU A 5 19.51 -19.83 17.27
C LEU A 5 19.91 -18.92 16.10
N LEU A 6 20.27 -19.48 14.95
CA LEU A 6 20.68 -18.71 13.78
C LEU A 6 19.55 -18.37 12.80
N LEU A 7 18.35 -18.94 12.97
CA LEU A 7 17.19 -18.65 12.11
C LEU A 7 16.32 -17.48 12.60
N TYR A 8 16.52 -17.00 13.81
CA TYR A 8 15.65 -15.99 14.44
C TYR A 8 15.79 -14.57 13.87
N PRO A 9 16.95 -14.06 13.40
CA PRO A 9 17.03 -12.74 12.80
C PRO A 9 16.51 -12.66 11.36
N ALA A 10 16.24 -13.79 10.69
CA ALA A 10 15.77 -13.79 9.31
C ALA A 10 14.28 -13.42 9.14
N LEU A 11 13.50 -13.44 10.22
CA LEU A 11 12.04 -13.20 10.17
C LEU A 11 11.63 -11.73 10.36
N LEU A 12 12.56 -10.84 10.72
CA LEU A 12 12.29 -9.42 10.99
C LEU A 12 12.53 -8.47 9.81
N GLY A 13 13.00 -9.01 8.70
CA GLY A 13 13.44 -8.20 7.55
C GLY A 13 12.49 -8.19 6.36
N GLY A 14 11.19 -7.91 6.54
CA GLY A 14 10.18 -7.65 5.51
C GLY A 14 10.61 -7.71 4.03
N CYS A 15 10.12 -6.83 3.20
CA CYS A 15 10.36 -6.76 1.74
C CYS A 15 11.84 -6.64 1.32
N SER A 16 12.74 -6.29 2.23
CA SER A 16 14.18 -6.21 1.94
C SER A 16 14.87 -7.57 1.79
N LEU A 17 14.25 -8.67 2.24
CA LEU A 17 14.81 -10.02 2.08
C LEU A 17 14.74 -10.53 0.64
N ILE A 18 13.69 -10.14 -0.12
CA ILE A 18 13.54 -10.57 -1.51
C ILE A 18 14.65 -9.96 -2.36
N SER A 19 14.89 -8.66 -2.21
CA SER A 19 15.92 -7.96 -2.97
C SER A 19 17.32 -8.36 -2.53
N ALA A 20 17.55 -8.59 -1.24
CA ALA A 20 18.82 -9.08 -0.73
C ALA A 20 19.10 -10.49 -1.22
N GLY A 21 18.10 -11.38 -1.27
CA GLY A 21 18.22 -12.72 -1.80
C GLY A 21 18.54 -12.72 -3.29
N ALA A 22 17.82 -11.92 -4.10
CA ALA A 22 18.08 -11.79 -5.52
C ALA A 22 19.50 -11.27 -5.80
N GLY A 23 19.93 -10.25 -5.06
CA GLY A 23 21.28 -9.71 -5.17
C GLY A 23 22.38 -10.72 -4.79
N ALA A 24 22.16 -11.53 -3.74
CA ALA A 24 23.09 -12.55 -3.30
C ALA A 24 23.23 -13.67 -4.33
N VAL A 25 22.14 -14.14 -4.92
CA VAL A 25 22.16 -15.19 -5.95
C VAL A 25 22.83 -14.68 -7.23
N ALA A 26 22.47 -13.51 -7.72
CA ALA A 26 23.04 -12.93 -8.92
C ALA A 26 24.53 -12.59 -8.73
N GLY A 27 24.88 -12.00 -7.59
CA GLY A 27 26.26 -11.66 -7.27
C GLY A 27 27.14 -12.89 -7.06
N GLY A 28 26.62 -13.90 -6.37
CA GLY A 28 27.31 -15.18 -6.18
C GLY A 28 27.55 -15.92 -7.50
N GLY A 29 26.53 -15.96 -8.37
CA GLY A 29 26.62 -16.53 -9.70
C GLY A 29 27.67 -15.82 -10.60
N ALA A 30 27.64 -14.48 -10.59
CA ALA A 30 28.60 -13.69 -11.36
C ALA A 30 30.03 -13.83 -10.83
N ALA A 31 30.21 -13.87 -9.51
CA ALA A 31 31.53 -14.13 -8.91
C ALA A 31 32.06 -15.50 -9.29
N ALA A 32 31.23 -16.52 -9.23
CA ALA A 32 31.64 -17.90 -9.61
C ALA A 32 31.96 -18.01 -11.10
N ALA A 33 31.15 -17.39 -11.95
CA ALA A 33 31.35 -17.45 -13.40
C ALA A 33 32.61 -16.72 -13.87
N THR A 34 32.95 -15.61 -13.21
CA THR A 34 34.07 -14.75 -13.60
C THR A 34 35.35 -15.02 -12.80
N GLY A 35 35.24 -15.75 -11.70
CA GLY A 35 36.31 -15.90 -10.72
C GLY A 35 36.72 -14.61 -10.02
N ASN A 36 35.92 -13.54 -10.15
CA ASN A 36 36.23 -12.23 -9.58
C ASN A 36 35.15 -11.78 -8.60
N PRO A 37 35.42 -11.72 -7.28
CA PRO A 37 34.46 -11.33 -6.28
C PRO A 37 33.99 -9.87 -6.42
N ALA A 38 34.78 -8.97 -6.99
CA ALA A 38 34.39 -7.58 -7.20
C ALA A 38 33.28 -7.47 -8.26
N ILE A 39 33.32 -8.27 -9.31
CA ILE A 39 32.24 -8.33 -10.31
C ILE A 39 30.97 -8.86 -9.67
N GLY A 40 31.07 -9.92 -8.87
CA GLY A 40 29.95 -10.47 -8.14
C GLY A 40 29.29 -9.44 -7.21
N TYR A 41 30.09 -8.65 -6.52
CA TYR A 41 29.59 -7.59 -5.65
C TYR A 41 28.82 -6.50 -6.41
N VAL A 42 29.38 -6.00 -7.51
CA VAL A 42 28.72 -4.96 -8.34
C VAL A 42 27.41 -5.46 -8.95
N VAL A 43 27.41 -6.70 -9.49
CA VAL A 43 26.20 -7.32 -10.04
C VAL A 43 25.16 -7.52 -8.94
N GLY A 44 25.56 -8.00 -7.78
CA GLY A 44 24.66 -8.20 -6.64
C GLY A 44 23.98 -6.90 -6.17
N LEU A 45 24.73 -5.80 -6.10
CA LEU A 45 24.19 -4.49 -5.79
C LEU A 45 23.22 -3.97 -6.85
N GLY A 46 23.56 -4.12 -8.13
CA GLY A 46 22.71 -3.69 -9.24
C GLY A 46 21.38 -4.42 -9.28
N VAL A 47 21.40 -5.74 -9.12
CA VAL A 47 20.17 -6.55 -9.07
C VAL A 47 19.32 -6.22 -7.85
N ARG A 48 19.94 -6.03 -6.68
CA ARG A 48 19.22 -5.65 -5.48
C ARG A 48 18.52 -4.30 -5.66
N ALA A 49 19.20 -3.28 -6.14
CA ALA A 49 18.62 -1.95 -6.36
C ALA A 49 17.47 -1.98 -7.37
N GLY A 50 17.63 -2.71 -8.49
CA GLY A 50 16.58 -2.90 -9.47
C GLY A 50 15.35 -3.62 -8.91
N THR A 51 15.56 -4.66 -8.11
CA THR A 51 14.46 -5.40 -7.47
C THR A 51 13.70 -4.54 -6.46
N ASP A 52 14.42 -3.74 -5.66
CA ASP A 52 13.79 -2.81 -4.70
C ASP A 52 12.86 -1.81 -5.39
N GLU A 53 13.29 -1.23 -6.51
CA GLU A 53 12.46 -0.29 -7.28
C GLU A 53 11.23 -0.95 -7.90
N VAL A 54 11.36 -2.15 -8.46
CA VAL A 54 10.23 -2.89 -9.01
C VAL A 54 9.21 -3.23 -7.90
N VAL A 55 9.66 -3.67 -6.74
CA VAL A 55 8.78 -3.96 -5.61
C VAL A 55 8.07 -2.70 -5.12
N LYS A 56 8.79 -1.60 -4.94
CA LYS A 56 8.20 -0.30 -4.53
C LYS A 56 7.19 0.20 -5.55
N TYR A 57 7.51 0.12 -6.84
CA TYR A 57 6.59 0.50 -7.92
C TYR A 57 5.31 -0.33 -7.86
N TYR A 58 5.44 -1.66 -7.76
CA TYR A 58 4.30 -2.58 -7.70
C TYR A 58 3.39 -2.31 -6.49
N VAL A 59 3.98 -2.12 -5.30
CA VAL A 59 3.23 -1.79 -4.08
C VAL A 59 2.51 -0.45 -4.22
N ARG A 60 3.16 0.56 -4.81
CA ARG A 60 2.56 1.87 -5.05
C ARG A 60 1.36 1.79 -5.98
N VAL A 61 1.52 1.15 -7.14
CA VAL A 61 0.43 0.98 -8.12
C VAL A 61 -0.76 0.25 -7.50
N ARG A 62 -0.51 -0.80 -6.72
CA ARG A 62 -1.57 -1.53 -6.02
C ARG A 62 -2.32 -0.65 -5.02
N LYS A 63 -1.59 0.05 -4.16
CA LYS A 63 -2.21 0.94 -3.16
C LYS A 63 -3.04 2.04 -3.80
N THR A 64 -2.57 2.63 -4.89
CA THR A 64 -3.35 3.63 -5.64
C THR A 64 -4.63 3.02 -6.22
N GLY A 65 -4.56 1.84 -6.83
CA GLY A 65 -5.74 1.16 -7.34
C GLY A 65 -6.75 0.77 -6.26
N GLU A 66 -6.29 0.41 -5.07
CA GLU A 66 -7.14 0.15 -3.91
C GLU A 66 -7.86 1.42 -3.43
N GLN A 67 -7.14 2.52 -3.34
CA GLN A 67 -7.69 3.82 -2.96
C GLN A 67 -8.73 4.31 -3.96
N ASP A 68 -8.45 4.18 -5.24
CA ASP A 68 -9.37 4.60 -6.29
C ASP A 68 -10.65 3.74 -6.30
N ALA A 69 -10.55 2.43 -6.05
CA ALA A 69 -11.72 1.56 -5.94
C ALA A 69 -12.63 1.95 -4.75
N ILE A 70 -12.06 2.31 -3.61
CA ILE A 70 -12.83 2.82 -2.47
C ILE A 70 -13.45 4.18 -2.81
N ALA A 71 -12.71 5.06 -3.48
CA ALA A 71 -13.19 6.38 -3.89
C ALA A 71 -14.38 6.28 -4.84
N GLU A 72 -14.39 5.32 -5.76
CA GLU A 72 -15.51 5.07 -6.66
C GLU A 72 -16.77 4.65 -5.90
N VAL A 73 -16.68 3.67 -5.00
CA VAL A 73 -17.80 3.24 -4.15
C VAL A 73 -18.34 4.41 -3.31
N ALA A 74 -17.46 5.23 -2.75
CA ALA A 74 -17.84 6.40 -1.97
C ALA A 74 -18.50 7.48 -2.83
N GLY A 75 -18.02 7.65 -4.05
CA GLY A 75 -18.55 8.62 -5.00
C GLY A 75 -19.96 8.31 -5.47
N GLU A 76 -20.32 7.05 -5.59
CA GLU A 76 -21.66 6.60 -6.00
C GLU A 76 -22.66 6.54 -4.83
N ALA A 77 -22.18 6.45 -3.59
CA ALA A 77 -23.04 6.29 -2.42
C ALA A 77 -23.73 7.61 -2.06
N PRO A 78 -25.01 7.60 -1.67
CA PRO A 78 -25.69 8.80 -1.13
C PRO A 78 -25.04 9.25 0.19
N VAL A 79 -25.11 10.55 0.48
CA VAL A 79 -24.70 11.08 1.78
C VAL A 79 -25.50 10.43 2.91
N GLY A 80 -24.84 10.02 3.98
CA GLY A 80 -25.41 9.27 5.09
C GLY A 80 -25.52 7.76 4.88
N ALA A 81 -25.26 7.27 3.67
CA ALA A 81 -25.30 5.84 3.40
C ALA A 81 -24.02 5.13 3.83
N THR A 82 -24.19 3.92 4.36
CA THR A 82 -23.07 3.00 4.61
C THR A 82 -23.07 1.92 3.54
N LYS A 83 -21.91 1.69 2.93
CA LYS A 83 -21.70 0.70 1.89
C LYS A 83 -20.54 -0.23 2.23
N PRO A 84 -20.65 -1.52 1.94
CA PRO A 84 -19.50 -2.41 1.97
C PRO A 84 -18.60 -2.13 0.76
N TRP A 85 -17.30 -2.31 0.94
CA TRP A 85 -16.31 -2.30 -0.13
C TRP A 85 -15.41 -3.53 -0.02
N GLU A 86 -14.93 -4.02 -1.15
CA GLU A 86 -14.04 -5.18 -1.21
C GLU A 86 -13.07 -5.01 -2.38
N ILE A 87 -11.81 -5.31 -2.13
CA ILE A 87 -10.74 -5.31 -3.12
C ILE A 87 -10.23 -6.72 -3.26
N ARG A 88 -10.35 -7.25 -4.48
CA ARG A 88 -9.84 -8.56 -4.86
C ARG A 88 -8.81 -8.43 -5.96
N HIS A 89 -7.66 -9.02 -5.72
CA HIS A 89 -6.60 -9.10 -6.72
C HIS A 89 -6.56 -10.49 -7.34
N THR A 90 -6.12 -10.57 -8.59
CA THR A 90 -5.91 -11.86 -9.30
C THR A 90 -4.91 -12.74 -8.56
N ILE A 91 -3.84 -12.13 -8.00
CA ILE A 91 -2.98 -12.78 -7.03
C ILE A 91 -3.49 -12.36 -5.65
N PRO A 92 -3.96 -13.28 -4.79
CA PRO A 92 -4.69 -12.95 -3.56
C PRO A 92 -3.77 -12.45 -2.42
N ILE A 93 -2.85 -11.55 -2.74
CA ILE A 93 -1.97 -10.89 -1.77
C ILE A 93 -2.49 -9.47 -1.58
N GLY A 94 -2.82 -9.09 -0.34
CA GLY A 94 -3.34 -7.76 -0.02
C GLY A 94 -4.83 -7.58 -0.33
N ASN A 95 -5.60 -8.66 -0.47
CA ASN A 95 -7.05 -8.57 -0.51
C ASN A 95 -7.55 -7.97 0.80
N THR A 96 -8.42 -6.99 0.71
CA THR A 96 -8.97 -6.31 1.87
C THR A 96 -10.43 -5.94 1.62
N SER A 97 -11.16 -5.73 2.69
CA SER A 97 -12.57 -5.35 2.64
C SER A 97 -12.95 -4.54 3.86
N GLY A 98 -14.10 -3.89 3.80
CA GLY A 98 -14.56 -3.10 4.92
C GLY A 98 -15.91 -2.45 4.65
N THR A 99 -16.19 -1.40 5.40
CA THR A 99 -17.36 -0.56 5.21
C THR A 99 -16.94 0.89 5.10
N LEU A 100 -17.69 1.66 4.34
CA LEU A 100 -17.53 3.10 4.26
C LEU A 100 -18.87 3.80 4.46
N SER A 101 -18.82 5.01 4.98
CA SER A 101 -19.98 5.88 5.14
C SER A 101 -19.66 7.27 4.59
N VAL A 102 -20.50 7.77 3.71
CA VAL A 102 -20.37 9.14 3.21
C VAL A 102 -20.92 10.10 4.28
N VAL A 103 -20.04 10.89 4.87
CA VAL A 103 -20.37 11.79 5.97
C VAL A 103 -21.01 13.08 5.47
N ALA A 104 -20.39 13.72 4.48
CA ALA A 104 -20.83 15.00 3.94
C ALA A 104 -20.34 15.22 2.51
N GLU A 105 -21.00 16.11 1.79
CA GLU A 105 -20.44 16.74 0.59
C GLU A 105 -19.66 18.00 1.00
N ILE A 106 -18.48 18.15 0.43
CA ILE A 106 -17.63 19.31 0.66
C ILE A 106 -17.87 20.31 -0.47
N PRO A 107 -18.47 21.46 -0.20
CA PRO A 107 -18.71 22.47 -1.23
C PRO A 107 -17.37 23.04 -1.70
N ASN A 108 -17.00 22.73 -2.93
CA ASN A 108 -15.80 23.25 -3.58
C ASN A 108 -16.13 23.67 -5.00
N LYS A 109 -15.61 24.85 -5.41
CA LYS A 109 -15.84 25.40 -6.77
C LYS A 109 -15.03 24.68 -7.85
N LEU A 110 -13.95 23.99 -7.47
CA LEU A 110 -13.01 23.35 -8.40
C LEU A 110 -13.37 21.88 -8.67
N ALA A 111 -13.88 21.18 -7.68
CA ALA A 111 -14.21 19.75 -7.78
C ALA A 111 -15.34 19.41 -6.82
N ARG A 112 -16.12 18.39 -7.14
CA ARG A 112 -17.07 17.80 -6.18
C ARG A 112 -16.30 16.89 -5.25
N CYS A 113 -16.24 17.22 -3.98
CA CYS A 113 -15.58 16.40 -2.98
C CYS A 113 -16.57 15.88 -1.94
N ARG A 114 -16.23 14.75 -1.34
CA ARG A 114 -17.01 14.11 -0.26
C ARG A 114 -16.09 13.72 0.88
N GLU A 115 -16.60 13.88 2.07
CA GLU A 115 -15.96 13.36 3.26
C GLU A 115 -16.50 11.96 3.55
N VAL A 116 -15.60 11.01 3.71
CA VAL A 116 -15.91 9.60 3.83
C VAL A 116 -15.20 9.02 5.05
N MET A 117 -15.95 8.38 5.92
CA MET A 117 -15.40 7.57 7.00
C MET A 117 -15.37 6.11 6.53
N PHE A 118 -14.21 5.47 6.59
CA PHE A 118 -14.10 4.06 6.23
C PHE A 118 -13.42 3.25 7.33
N LEU A 119 -13.78 1.99 7.37
CA LEU A 119 -13.25 0.99 8.28
C LEU A 119 -12.78 -0.22 7.46
N THR A 120 -11.58 -0.68 7.70
CA THR A 120 -11.08 -1.95 7.18
C THR A 120 -11.43 -3.09 8.14
N LYS A 121 -11.60 -4.28 7.61
CA LYS A 121 -11.91 -5.46 8.43
C LYS A 121 -10.81 -5.77 9.45
N ASP A 122 -9.57 -5.50 9.09
CA ASP A 122 -8.39 -5.82 9.90
C ASP A 122 -8.03 -4.70 10.88
N ASP A 123 -8.51 -3.48 10.65
CA ASP A 123 -8.26 -2.33 11.52
C ASP A 123 -9.54 -1.90 12.22
N LYS A 124 -9.47 -1.76 13.53
CA LYS A 124 -10.63 -1.34 14.35
C LYS A 124 -10.79 0.19 14.42
N SER A 125 -9.82 0.92 13.94
CA SER A 125 -9.84 2.38 13.95
C SER A 125 -10.44 2.90 12.65
N PRO A 126 -11.49 3.72 12.71
CA PRO A 126 -12.03 4.36 11.52
C PRO A 126 -11.06 5.43 11.00
N PHE A 127 -11.02 5.55 9.68
CA PHE A 127 -10.27 6.59 8.99
C PHE A 127 -11.24 7.56 8.33
N LEU A 128 -10.92 8.84 8.43
CA LEU A 128 -11.60 9.90 7.70
C LEU A 128 -10.79 10.19 6.44
N THR A 129 -11.45 10.23 5.31
CA THR A 129 -10.83 10.52 4.02
C THR A 129 -11.67 11.50 3.23
N GLN A 130 -11.03 12.12 2.27
CA GLN A 130 -11.70 12.91 1.26
C GLN A 130 -11.54 12.24 -0.09
N VAL A 131 -12.63 12.14 -0.83
CA VAL A 131 -12.65 11.71 -2.22
C VAL A 131 -13.18 12.84 -3.08
N CYS A 132 -12.55 13.09 -4.20
CA CYS A 132 -12.92 14.18 -5.10
C CYS A 132 -13.14 13.63 -6.51
N HIS A 133 -14.15 14.15 -7.19
CA HIS A 133 -14.45 13.82 -8.58
C HIS A 133 -13.64 14.74 -9.48
N ASP A 134 -12.73 14.17 -10.22
CA ASP A 134 -12.08 14.81 -11.34
C ASP A 134 -12.93 14.62 -12.61
N SER A 135 -12.45 15.03 -13.76
CA SER A 135 -13.18 15.07 -15.02
C SER A 135 -13.98 13.80 -15.35
N ASP A 136 -13.50 12.63 -14.94
CA ASP A 136 -14.04 11.33 -15.37
C ASP A 136 -14.33 10.34 -14.21
N ARG A 137 -13.68 10.48 -13.06
CA ARG A 137 -13.81 9.51 -11.97
C ARG A 137 -13.55 10.11 -10.58
N TRP A 138 -13.87 9.32 -9.56
CA TRP A 138 -13.57 9.65 -8.18
C TRP A 138 -12.15 9.22 -7.82
N HIS A 139 -11.43 10.11 -7.16
CA HIS A 139 -10.07 9.90 -6.69
C HIS A 139 -9.95 10.10 -5.20
N TRP A 140 -9.03 9.35 -4.63
CA TRP A 140 -8.64 9.54 -3.25
C TRP A 140 -7.82 10.81 -3.09
N ALA A 141 -8.25 11.73 -2.22
CA ALA A 141 -7.58 13.01 -2.04
C ALA A 141 -6.71 13.05 -0.77
N ALA A 142 -7.25 12.62 0.38
CA ALA A 142 -6.54 12.62 1.65
C ALA A 142 -7.15 11.61 2.62
N ALA A 143 -6.36 11.10 3.57
CA ALA A 143 -6.86 10.25 4.66
C ALA A 143 -6.18 10.61 5.98
N GLU A 144 -6.97 10.65 7.04
CA GLU A 144 -6.52 10.89 8.40
C GLU A 144 -7.22 9.93 9.38
N PRO A 145 -6.56 9.50 10.46
CA PRO A 145 -7.22 8.73 11.51
C PRO A 145 -8.33 9.56 12.15
N ALA A 146 -9.52 8.99 12.26
CA ALA A 146 -10.65 9.65 12.94
C ALA A 146 -10.45 9.58 14.47
N VAL A 147 -9.78 10.57 15.02
CA VAL A 147 -9.50 10.67 16.46
C VAL A 147 -10.25 11.84 17.10
N ASN A 148 -10.65 11.68 18.35
CA ASN A 148 -11.46 12.67 19.11
C ASN A 148 -10.82 14.06 19.26
N ARG A 149 -9.53 14.23 18.96
CA ARG A 149 -8.82 15.52 19.09
C ARG A 149 -9.33 16.63 18.16
N TRP A 150 -10.07 16.27 17.11
CA TRP A 150 -10.60 17.24 16.16
C TRP A 150 -11.78 18.06 16.70
N GLY A 151 -12.47 17.59 17.75
CA GLY A 151 -13.55 18.33 18.39
C GLY A 151 -13.11 19.56 19.17
N ASN A 152 -11.82 19.75 19.44
CA ASN A 152 -11.28 20.84 20.23
C ASN A 152 -10.63 21.97 19.40
N LEU A 153 -10.72 21.91 18.08
CA LEU A 153 -10.18 22.92 17.16
C LEU A 153 -11.25 23.85 16.57
N GLN A 154 -12.45 23.89 17.16
CA GLN A 154 -13.49 24.85 16.83
C GLN A 154 -13.44 26.04 17.79
#